data_24e1518ba1e9e34a8c039bc89600d763
#
_entry.id   24e1518ba1e9e34a8c039bc89600d763
#
_cell.length_a   1.000
_cell.length_b   1.000
_cell.length_c   1.000
_cell.angle_alpha   90.00
_cell.angle_beta   90.00
_cell.angle_gamma   90.00
#
_symmetry.space_group_name_H-M   'P 1'
#
loop_
_entity.id
_entity.type
_entity.pdbx_description
1 polymer ?
#
loop_
_entity_poly.entity_id
_entity_poly.type
_entity_poly.pdbx_seq_one_letter_code
_entity_poly.pdbx_strand_id
1 'polypeptide(L)'
;MKLNYKTILAVFAATALTVSLQAASSDQDKQFLTAYGKAHDALVADDLGGAKKAGTDLGPDGADLSKSKSLDEARAAFDKLSDKAVKPAAGQSGYHVAHCPMLNKDWVQTSTTIANPYGGKGMISCGEIKK
;
A
#
# COMPACT_ATOMS: atom_id res chain seq x y z
N MET A 1 60.03 30.80 5.53
CA MET A 1 58.64 30.44 5.78
C MET A 1 58.23 29.38 4.77
N LYS A 2 58.16 28.14 5.19
CA LYS A 2 57.70 27.04 4.34
C LYS A 2 56.25 26.75 4.74
N LEU A 3 55.33 27.06 3.84
CA LEU A 3 53.94 26.75 4.01
C LEU A 3 53.73 25.25 3.71
N ASN A 4 53.40 24.49 4.73
CA ASN A 4 52.99 23.08 4.62
C ASN A 4 51.54 23.01 4.15
N TYR A 5 51.33 22.64 2.91
CA TYR A 5 50.07 22.21 2.42
C TYR A 5 49.83 20.70 2.50
N LYS A 6 49.60 20.24 3.70
CA LYS A 6 49.08 18.89 3.93
C LYS A 6 47.95 18.99 4.92
N THR A 7 46.79 19.39 4.52
CA THR A 7 45.49 19.10 5.17
C THR A 7 44.35 19.83 4.47
N ILE A 8 43.96 19.39 3.29
CA ILE A 8 42.60 19.59 2.79
C ILE A 8 42.30 18.41 1.86
N LEU A 9 41.88 17.30 2.41
CA LEU A 9 41.26 16.21 1.67
C LEU A 9 40.50 15.31 2.65
N ALA A 10 39.32 15.72 3.09
CA ALA A 10 38.34 14.83 3.70
C ALA A 10 37.06 15.60 4.02
N VAL A 11 36.31 16.09 3.06
CA VAL A 11 34.88 16.38 3.20
C VAL A 11 34.21 16.34 1.84
N PHE A 12 34.01 15.19 1.28
CA PHE A 12 33.02 14.97 0.19
C PHE A 12 32.70 13.48 0.06
N ALA A 13 32.04 12.90 1.00
CA ALA A 13 31.50 11.55 0.84
C ALA A 13 30.29 11.25 1.75
N ALA A 14 29.39 12.21 1.99
CA ALA A 14 28.25 11.96 2.87
C ALA A 14 26.87 12.31 2.27
N THR A 15 26.78 12.76 1.04
CA THR A 15 25.49 13.24 0.49
C THR A 15 24.82 12.31 -0.52
N ALA A 16 25.47 11.26 -0.96
CA ALA A 16 24.91 10.36 -2.00
C ALA A 16 24.06 9.19 -1.44
N LEU A 17 24.16 8.85 -0.15
CA LEU A 17 23.46 7.69 0.43
C LEU A 17 21.99 7.96 0.80
N THR A 18 21.63 9.20 1.08
CA THR A 18 20.25 9.53 1.54
C THR A 18 19.22 9.53 0.40
N VAL A 19 19.63 9.86 -0.80
CA VAL A 19 18.74 9.88 -1.97
C VAL A 19 18.36 8.46 -2.41
N SER A 20 19.29 7.52 -2.31
CA SER A 20 19.05 6.11 -2.68
C SER A 20 18.05 5.40 -1.74
N LEU A 21 18.06 5.71 -0.44
CA LEU A 21 17.12 5.11 0.51
C LEU A 21 15.68 5.60 0.30
N GLN A 22 15.50 6.87 0.01
CA GLN A 22 14.17 7.45 -0.24
C GLN A 22 13.57 6.96 -1.57
N ALA A 23 14.37 6.81 -2.61
CA ALA A 23 13.93 6.25 -3.90
C ALA A 23 13.56 4.77 -3.77
N ALA A 24 14.34 3.96 -3.06
CA ALA A 24 14.05 2.54 -2.81
C ALA A 24 12.77 2.36 -1.96
N SER A 25 12.56 3.16 -0.93
CA SER A 25 11.34 3.16 -0.12
C SER A 25 10.11 3.53 -0.96
N SER A 26 10.21 4.54 -1.82
CA SER A 26 9.12 4.94 -2.72
C SER A 26 8.77 3.86 -3.75
N ASP A 27 9.74 3.13 -4.27
CA ASP A 27 9.51 2.04 -5.22
C ASP A 27 8.86 0.82 -4.54
N GLN A 28 9.27 0.50 -3.33
CA GLN A 28 8.62 -0.53 -2.52
C GLN A 28 7.16 -0.17 -2.20
N ASP A 29 6.90 1.08 -1.82
CA ASP A 29 5.55 1.58 -1.58
C ASP A 29 4.66 1.47 -2.82
N LYS A 30 5.20 1.79 -4.00
CA LYS A 30 4.49 1.64 -5.27
C LYS A 30 4.18 0.18 -5.60
N GLN A 31 5.13 -0.72 -5.41
CA GLN A 31 4.92 -2.15 -5.61
C GLN A 31 3.86 -2.70 -4.66
N PHE A 32 3.96 -2.33 -3.38
CA PHE A 32 2.96 -2.71 -2.38
C PHE A 32 1.56 -2.20 -2.76
N LEU A 33 1.41 -0.92 -3.07
CA LEU A 33 0.12 -0.33 -3.45
C LEU A 33 -0.45 -0.92 -4.74
N THR A 34 0.41 -1.29 -5.70
CA THR A 34 -0.02 -1.96 -6.93
C THR A 34 -0.60 -3.34 -6.64
N ALA A 35 0.07 -4.15 -5.83
CA ALA A 35 -0.43 -5.47 -5.44
C ALA A 35 -1.65 -5.38 -4.52
N TYR A 36 -1.67 -4.41 -3.60
CA TYR A 36 -2.82 -4.09 -2.76
C TYR A 36 -4.06 -3.72 -3.61
N GLY A 37 -3.89 -2.90 -4.64
CA GLY A 37 -4.96 -2.53 -5.57
C GLY A 37 -5.57 -3.73 -6.29
N LYS A 38 -4.75 -4.71 -6.70
CA LYS A 38 -5.24 -5.97 -7.27
C LYS A 38 -6.07 -6.78 -6.27
N ALA A 39 -5.66 -6.81 -5.01
CA ALA A 39 -6.43 -7.47 -3.96
C ALA A 39 -7.78 -6.75 -3.72
N HIS A 40 -7.76 -5.41 -3.67
CA HIS A 40 -8.96 -4.59 -3.59
C HIS A 40 -9.96 -4.93 -4.71
N ASP A 41 -9.52 -4.89 -5.96
CA ASP A 41 -10.37 -5.15 -7.13
C ASP A 41 -10.94 -6.57 -7.13
N ALA A 42 -10.14 -7.56 -6.74
CA ALA A 42 -10.58 -8.94 -6.61
C ALA A 42 -11.68 -9.10 -5.53
N LEU A 43 -11.52 -8.44 -4.37
CA LEU A 43 -12.52 -8.50 -3.29
C LEU A 43 -13.81 -7.75 -3.66
N VAL A 44 -13.73 -6.64 -4.38
CA VAL A 44 -14.89 -5.94 -4.95
C VAL A 44 -15.66 -6.85 -5.90
N ALA A 45 -14.98 -7.69 -6.67
CA ALA A 45 -15.56 -8.65 -7.60
C ALA A 45 -15.99 -9.99 -6.95
N ASP A 46 -15.83 -10.16 -5.64
CA ASP A 46 -16.03 -11.45 -4.93
C ASP A 46 -15.13 -12.58 -5.48
N ASP A 47 -13.95 -12.23 -6.00
CA ASP A 47 -12.96 -13.17 -6.55
C ASP A 47 -11.92 -13.57 -5.50
N LEU A 48 -12.18 -14.68 -4.80
CA LEU A 48 -11.24 -15.23 -3.82
C LEU A 48 -9.91 -15.64 -4.46
N GLY A 49 -9.94 -16.21 -5.66
CA GLY A 49 -8.73 -16.67 -6.36
C GLY A 49 -7.81 -15.49 -6.71
N GLY A 50 -8.38 -14.42 -7.24
CA GLY A 50 -7.67 -13.18 -7.55
C GLY A 50 -7.10 -12.52 -6.29
N ALA A 51 -7.88 -12.49 -5.20
CA ALA A 51 -7.41 -11.95 -3.91
C ALA A 51 -6.22 -12.74 -3.35
N LYS A 52 -6.26 -14.07 -3.40
CA LYS A 52 -5.15 -14.94 -2.96
C LYS A 52 -3.89 -14.73 -3.81
N LYS A 53 -4.05 -14.59 -5.12
CA LYS A 53 -2.93 -14.30 -6.03
C LYS A 53 -2.28 -12.96 -5.70
N ALA A 54 -3.09 -11.93 -5.48
CA ALA A 54 -2.60 -10.63 -5.06
C ALA A 54 -1.89 -10.70 -3.69
N GLY A 55 -2.38 -11.54 -2.77
CA GLY A 55 -1.70 -11.85 -1.52
C GLY A 55 -0.30 -12.44 -1.72
N THR A 56 -0.13 -13.30 -2.72
CA THR A 56 1.19 -13.83 -3.09
C THR A 56 2.10 -12.72 -3.65
N ASP A 57 1.57 -11.84 -4.49
CA ASP A 57 2.32 -10.70 -5.05
C ASP A 57 2.77 -9.70 -3.95
N LEU A 58 2.04 -9.62 -2.84
CA LEU A 58 2.40 -8.81 -1.66
C LEU A 58 3.53 -9.42 -0.80
N GLY A 59 3.95 -10.65 -1.12
CA GLY A 59 5.01 -11.34 -0.38
C GLY A 59 4.64 -11.60 1.09
N PRO A 60 5.56 -11.35 2.05
CA PRO A 60 5.30 -11.61 3.47
C PRO A 60 4.08 -10.86 4.03
N ASP A 61 3.82 -9.64 3.57
CA ASP A 61 2.66 -8.86 4.01
C ASP A 61 1.33 -9.48 3.58
N GLY A 62 1.29 -10.14 2.44
CA GLY A 62 0.10 -10.81 1.90
C GLY A 62 -0.08 -12.27 2.33
N ALA A 63 0.72 -12.78 3.26
CA ALA A 63 0.70 -14.21 3.62
C ALA A 63 -0.66 -14.68 4.14
N ASP A 64 -1.34 -13.91 4.97
CA ASP A 64 -2.68 -14.23 5.47
C ASP A 64 -3.70 -14.24 4.33
N LEU A 65 -3.63 -13.25 3.44
CA LEU A 65 -4.51 -13.14 2.28
C LEU A 65 -4.32 -14.31 1.32
N SER A 66 -3.09 -14.69 1.01
CA SER A 66 -2.77 -15.79 0.10
C SER A 66 -3.26 -17.16 0.61
N LYS A 67 -3.37 -17.33 1.92
CA LYS A 67 -3.82 -18.57 2.59
C LYS A 67 -5.31 -18.60 2.90
N SER A 68 -6.05 -17.52 2.65
CA SER A 68 -7.48 -17.42 2.95
C SER A 68 -8.28 -18.52 2.26
N LYS A 69 -9.25 -19.09 2.96
CA LYS A 69 -10.12 -20.16 2.48
C LYS A 69 -11.51 -19.68 2.08
N SER A 70 -11.86 -18.45 2.45
CA SER A 70 -13.13 -17.82 2.16
C SER A 70 -12.96 -16.33 1.89
N LEU A 71 -13.98 -15.69 1.31
CA LEU A 71 -13.99 -14.24 1.12
C LEU A 71 -13.98 -13.50 2.46
N ASP A 72 -14.59 -14.04 3.51
CA ASP A 72 -14.59 -13.42 4.83
C ASP A 72 -13.17 -13.42 5.44
N GLU A 73 -12.44 -14.53 5.34
CA GLU A 73 -11.05 -14.59 5.76
C GLU A 73 -10.16 -13.64 4.93
N ALA A 74 -10.39 -13.60 3.62
CA ALA A 74 -9.65 -12.71 2.73
C ALA A 74 -9.91 -11.24 3.06
N ARG A 75 -11.14 -10.85 3.35
CA ARG A 75 -11.50 -9.49 3.78
C ARG A 75 -10.90 -9.12 5.13
N ALA A 76 -10.87 -10.06 6.08
CA ALA A 76 -10.21 -9.85 7.37
C ALA A 76 -8.68 -9.64 7.21
N ALA A 77 -8.04 -10.41 6.33
CA ALA A 77 -6.63 -10.23 6.00
C ALA A 77 -6.39 -8.89 5.28
N PHE A 78 -7.28 -8.51 4.37
CA PHE A 78 -7.20 -7.25 3.63
C PHE A 78 -7.38 -6.02 4.52
N ASP A 79 -8.17 -6.09 5.57
CA ASP A 79 -8.33 -5.04 6.58
C ASP A 79 -6.97 -4.66 7.22
N LYS A 80 -6.18 -5.65 7.60
CA LYS A 80 -4.82 -5.44 8.13
C LYS A 80 -3.88 -4.82 7.08
N LEU A 81 -4.03 -5.20 5.81
CA LEU A 81 -3.27 -4.61 4.70
C LEU A 81 -3.69 -3.16 4.45
N SER A 82 -4.96 -2.84 4.62
CA SER A 82 -5.48 -1.47 4.49
C SER A 82 -4.86 -0.53 5.51
N ASP A 83 -4.69 -0.97 6.76
CA ASP A 83 -3.99 -0.18 7.79
C ASP A 83 -2.55 0.16 7.35
N LYS A 84 -1.87 -0.78 6.70
CA LYS A 84 -0.53 -0.56 6.15
C LYS A 84 -0.52 0.33 4.91
N ALA A 85 -1.59 0.30 4.11
CA ALA A 85 -1.67 1.01 2.83
C ALA A 85 -1.87 2.53 2.97
N VAL A 86 -2.50 2.98 4.04
CA VAL A 86 -2.87 4.39 4.23
C VAL A 86 -1.66 5.32 4.20
N LYS A 87 -0.59 4.96 4.89
CA LYS A 87 0.62 5.79 4.97
C LYS A 87 1.35 5.93 3.62
N PRO A 88 1.69 4.85 2.91
CA PRO A 88 2.30 4.96 1.59
C PRO A 88 1.37 5.61 0.55
N ALA A 89 0.05 5.43 0.64
CA ALA A 89 -0.91 6.07 -0.25
C ALA A 89 -0.93 7.60 -0.08
N ALA A 90 -0.79 8.11 1.15
CA ALA A 90 -0.75 9.54 1.43
C ALA A 90 0.45 10.25 0.78
N GLY A 91 1.54 9.54 0.53
CA GLY A 91 2.75 10.06 -0.12
C GLY A 91 2.70 10.03 -1.65
N GLN A 92 1.64 9.50 -2.25
CA GLN A 92 1.54 9.31 -3.70
C GLN A 92 0.22 9.88 -4.25
N SER A 93 0.32 10.61 -5.37
CA SER A 93 -0.85 11.11 -6.07
C SER A 93 -1.64 9.97 -6.73
N GLY A 94 -2.95 10.17 -6.88
CA GLY A 94 -3.83 9.19 -7.53
C GLY A 94 -4.39 8.11 -6.60
N TYR A 95 -4.08 8.16 -5.30
CA TYR A 95 -4.66 7.28 -4.28
C TYR A 95 -5.59 8.06 -3.36
N HIS A 96 -6.66 7.41 -2.96
CA HIS A 96 -7.67 7.96 -2.06
C HIS A 96 -7.90 6.99 -0.90
N VAL A 97 -8.02 7.52 0.30
CA VAL A 97 -8.47 6.76 1.46
C VAL A 97 -10.00 6.86 1.52
N ALA A 98 -10.65 5.73 1.55
CA ALA A 98 -12.11 5.61 1.69
C ALA A 98 -12.49 5.03 3.04
N HIS A 99 -13.69 5.34 3.51
CA HIS A 99 -14.23 4.87 4.78
C HIS A 99 -15.68 4.43 4.61
N CYS A 100 -16.04 3.26 5.11
CA CYS A 100 -17.44 2.82 5.23
C CYS A 100 -17.88 2.95 6.69
N PRO A 101 -18.78 3.88 7.03
CA PRO A 101 -19.23 4.07 8.41
C PRO A 101 -20.05 2.87 8.94
N MET A 102 -20.75 2.16 8.09
CA MET A 102 -21.54 0.98 8.48
C MET A 102 -20.65 -0.18 8.95
N LEU A 103 -19.50 -0.40 8.30
CA LEU A 103 -18.56 -1.46 8.66
C LEU A 103 -17.42 -0.94 9.54
N ASN A 104 -17.28 0.38 9.68
CA ASN A 104 -16.17 1.05 10.35
C ASN A 104 -14.81 0.55 9.83
N LYS A 105 -14.65 0.60 8.52
CA LYS A 105 -13.46 0.11 7.82
C LYS A 105 -12.95 1.14 6.84
N ASP A 106 -11.62 1.25 6.78
CA ASP A 106 -10.89 2.06 5.81
C ASP A 106 -10.25 1.17 4.74
N TRP A 107 -10.06 1.75 3.57
CA TRP A 107 -9.25 1.15 2.50
C TRP A 107 -8.67 2.23 1.60
N VAL A 108 -7.77 1.84 0.73
CA VAL A 108 -7.18 2.71 -0.29
C VAL A 108 -7.67 2.27 -1.66
N GLN A 109 -8.04 3.23 -2.50
CA GLN A 109 -8.44 3.01 -3.89
C GLN A 109 -7.93 4.12 -4.81
N THR A 110 -7.87 3.86 -6.11
CA THR A 110 -7.42 4.86 -7.10
C THR A 110 -8.57 5.65 -7.73
N SER A 111 -9.77 5.11 -7.74
CA SER A 111 -10.98 5.78 -8.24
C SER A 111 -11.58 6.72 -7.17
N THR A 112 -12.20 7.80 -7.61
CA THR A 112 -13.05 8.63 -6.75
C THR A 112 -14.46 8.05 -6.57
N THR A 113 -14.85 7.09 -7.43
CA THR A 113 -16.08 6.31 -7.25
C THR A 113 -15.84 5.21 -6.22
N ILE A 114 -16.64 5.20 -5.15
CA ILE A 114 -16.50 4.21 -4.09
C ILE A 114 -16.68 2.79 -4.61
N ALA A 115 -15.72 1.92 -4.25
CA ALA A 115 -15.76 0.48 -4.48
C ALA A 115 -15.34 -0.23 -3.19
N ASN A 116 -16.32 -0.58 -2.35
CA ASN A 116 -16.10 -1.18 -1.04
C ASN A 116 -15.69 -2.65 -1.17
N PRO A 117 -14.49 -3.05 -0.68
CA PRO A 117 -14.01 -4.42 -0.81
C PRO A 117 -14.53 -5.37 0.28
N TYR A 118 -15.19 -4.84 1.33
CA TYR A 118 -15.52 -5.61 2.54
C TYR A 118 -16.95 -6.16 2.56
N GLY A 119 -17.88 -5.50 1.88
CA GLY A 119 -19.31 -5.77 2.06
C GLY A 119 -19.94 -6.66 0.99
N GLY A 120 -19.17 -7.13 0.01
CA GLY A 120 -19.70 -7.86 -1.14
C GLY A 120 -20.54 -6.97 -2.08
N LYS A 121 -21.16 -7.60 -3.08
CA LYS A 121 -21.88 -6.88 -4.16
C LYS A 121 -23.01 -5.97 -3.67
N GLY A 122 -23.64 -6.29 -2.55
CA GLY A 122 -24.73 -5.48 -1.96
C GLY A 122 -24.27 -4.18 -1.31
N MET A 123 -22.97 -4.02 -1.08
CA MET A 123 -22.41 -2.86 -0.37
C MET A 123 -21.29 -2.16 -1.13
N ILE A 124 -21.14 -2.41 -2.43
CA ILE A 124 -20.04 -1.84 -3.25
C ILE A 124 -19.97 -0.31 -3.13
N SER A 125 -21.09 0.37 -3.09
CA SER A 125 -21.16 1.84 -3.01
C SER A 125 -21.19 2.39 -1.58
N CYS A 126 -21.09 1.54 -0.56
CA CYS A 126 -21.06 2.00 0.83
C CYS A 126 -19.71 2.58 1.17
N GLY A 127 -19.66 3.87 1.41
CA GLY A 127 -18.46 4.58 1.83
C GLY A 127 -18.35 5.99 1.28
N GLU A 128 -17.32 6.69 1.71
CA GLU A 128 -16.97 8.04 1.28
C GLU A 128 -15.45 8.20 1.23
N ILE A 129 -14.98 9.11 0.37
CA ILE A 129 -13.56 9.48 0.35
C ILE A 129 -13.27 10.39 1.56
N LYS A 130 -12.27 10.04 2.35
CA LYS A 130 -11.79 10.87 3.46
C LYS A 130 -11.10 12.12 2.89
N LYS A 131 -11.41 13.27 3.46
CA LYS A 131 -10.79 14.57 3.13
C LYS A 131 -9.54 14.81 3.98
#